data_40219a63ef904c290da20c31460e4fb0
#
_entry.id   40219a63ef904c290da20c31460e4fb0
#
_cell.length_a   1.000
_cell.length_b   1.000
_cell.length_c   1.000
_cell.angle_alpha   90.00
_cell.angle_beta   90.00
_cell.angle_gamma   90.00
#
_symmetry.space_group_name_H-M   'P 1'
#
loop_
_entity.id
_entity.type
_entity.pdbx_description
1 polymer ?
#
loop_
_entity_poly.entity_id
_entity_poly.type
_entity_poly.pdbx_seq_one_letter_code
_entity_poly.pdbx_strand_id
1 'polypeptide(L)'
;TNKLKQIQNSIMTQSFIFFPYKVTLDKFLKPLEYINDGYNMVNLAHPLVNDITKDKPVLVLAAGPSFKKNIDWVKENHHKFLVIAVSSVLNTLYKLDIKPDIVTHIDGEEKSSEHYDGIDVDNFLKDAIFLFGSNVSKDVRSKFKKSQIFYYEEQTYYFKEFGSIPSPCVGSFSLILSLYLQAKETYLLGLDFAINQETGATHSSDHIISKELDIDTKDVLLNSMDYETNLFPIQGNFSDVVYTNGLLHASVQVLFQNIPVVKNDNQTIYNMNDGAKIKSCLPTHALNVETNKLKSLDKEELSTSLSKLFLQHSKQTLSPNDVNSLKKRLTNAQEIKERIKEYSNRPTGSHVNKYEYDMLGIVSLILKNQGRESNNLTQVFFEYFQLSVPIIIDFFNTKGLKNEKRHIKKLDKMLIDEMNSICDMYIDNLDEFIKTRC
;
A
#
# COMPACT_ATOMS: atom_id res chain seq x y z
N THR A 1 23.74 -4.91 -22.84
CA THR A 1 22.68 -5.88 -22.50
C THR A 1 22.10 -5.68 -21.10
N ASN A 2 22.92 -5.45 -20.06
CA ASN A 2 22.43 -5.21 -18.70
C ASN A 2 21.62 -3.91 -18.55
N LYS A 3 21.97 -2.82 -19.23
CA LYS A 3 21.19 -1.56 -19.20
C LYS A 3 19.82 -1.71 -19.84
N LEU A 4 19.69 -2.46 -20.93
CA LEU A 4 18.39 -2.74 -21.55
C LEU A 4 17.49 -3.57 -20.65
N LYS A 5 18.02 -4.60 -19.97
CA LYS A 5 17.29 -5.37 -18.96
C LYS A 5 16.86 -4.48 -17.76
N GLN A 6 17.72 -3.58 -17.29
CA GLN A 6 17.39 -2.64 -16.23
C GLN A 6 16.31 -1.64 -16.65
N ILE A 7 16.37 -1.10 -17.86
CA ILE A 7 15.34 -0.20 -18.42
C ILE A 7 14.04 -0.97 -18.60
N GLN A 8 14.07 -2.18 -19.12
CA GLN A 8 12.91 -3.02 -19.31
C GLN A 8 12.25 -3.39 -17.97
N ASN A 9 13.05 -3.78 -16.97
CA ASN A 9 12.57 -4.02 -15.61
C ASN A 9 12.01 -2.77 -14.96
N SER A 10 12.65 -1.60 -15.15
CA SER A 10 12.16 -0.33 -14.62
C SER A 10 10.85 0.10 -15.28
N ILE A 11 10.72 -0.04 -16.59
CA ILE A 11 9.47 0.23 -17.31
C ILE A 11 8.37 -0.74 -16.83
N MET A 12 8.67 -2.02 -16.69
CA MET A 12 7.74 -3.01 -16.19
C MET A 12 7.30 -2.68 -14.75
N THR A 13 8.24 -2.42 -13.85
CA THR A 13 7.91 -2.07 -12.46
C THR A 13 7.06 -0.80 -12.37
N GLN A 14 7.32 0.20 -13.21
CA GLN A 14 6.53 1.44 -13.24
C GLN A 14 5.19 1.29 -13.96
N SER A 15 5.10 0.43 -14.97
CA SER A 15 3.88 0.24 -15.77
C SER A 15 2.81 -0.59 -15.07
N PHE A 16 3.15 -1.35 -14.04
CA PHE A 16 2.26 -2.35 -13.43
C PHE A 16 1.63 -1.95 -12.11
N ILE A 17 1.95 -0.79 -11.55
CA ILE A 17 1.23 -0.24 -10.39
C ILE A 17 0.02 0.59 -10.90
N PHE A 18 -0.66 0.12 -11.93
CA PHE A 18 -1.92 0.72 -12.38
C PHE A 18 -3.09 0.07 -11.64
N PHE A 19 -3.48 0.69 -10.53
CA PHE A 19 -4.83 0.45 -10.05
C PHE A 19 -5.83 1.04 -11.04
N PRO A 20 -6.96 0.38 -11.32
CA PRO A 20 -8.04 1.02 -12.04
C PRO A 20 -8.38 2.34 -11.34
N TYR A 21 -8.48 3.44 -12.08
CA TYR A 21 -8.75 4.78 -11.52
C TYR A 21 -9.94 4.81 -10.53
N LYS A 22 -10.93 3.91 -10.66
CA LYS A 22 -12.03 3.74 -9.70
C LYS A 22 -11.56 3.25 -8.35
N VAL A 23 -10.58 2.36 -8.32
CA VAL A 23 -9.97 1.89 -7.06
C VAL A 23 -9.22 3.04 -6.39
N THR A 24 -8.50 3.86 -7.16
CA THR A 24 -7.82 5.04 -6.63
C THR A 24 -8.80 6.10 -6.14
N LEU A 25 -9.91 6.32 -6.85
CA LEU A 25 -10.98 7.20 -6.38
C LEU A 25 -11.55 6.73 -5.04
N ASP A 26 -11.87 5.44 -4.95
CA ASP A 26 -12.38 4.81 -3.72
C ASP A 26 -11.38 4.94 -2.56
N LYS A 27 -10.08 4.70 -2.82
CA LYS A 27 -9.00 4.93 -1.85
C LYS A 27 -8.96 6.36 -1.30
N PHE A 28 -9.33 7.35 -2.09
CA PHE A 28 -9.37 8.73 -1.63
C PHE A 28 -10.67 9.08 -0.89
N LEU A 29 -11.75 8.33 -1.08
CA LEU A 29 -13.04 8.58 -0.44
C LEU A 29 -13.23 7.82 0.87
N LYS A 30 -12.78 6.57 0.96
CA LYS A 30 -12.91 5.72 2.17
C LYS A 30 -12.41 6.38 3.47
N PRO A 31 -11.28 7.09 3.51
CA PRO A 31 -10.83 7.72 4.75
C PRO A 31 -11.81 8.74 5.33
N LEU A 32 -12.63 9.38 4.49
CA LEU A 32 -13.67 10.31 4.95
C LEU A 32 -14.71 9.60 5.83
N GLU A 33 -15.06 8.34 5.50
CA GLU A 33 -15.95 7.53 6.33
C GLU A 33 -15.35 7.25 7.70
N TYR A 34 -14.05 6.92 7.78
CA TYR A 34 -13.38 6.60 9.04
C TYR A 34 -13.27 7.81 9.94
N ILE A 35 -12.97 8.97 9.35
CA ILE A 35 -12.97 10.24 10.05
C ILE A 35 -14.39 10.56 10.54
N ASN A 36 -15.40 10.36 9.68
CA ASN A 36 -16.80 10.54 10.03
C ASN A 36 -17.24 9.63 11.18
N ASP A 37 -16.81 8.39 11.18
CA ASP A 37 -17.09 7.42 12.24
C ASP A 37 -16.27 7.69 13.52
N GLY A 38 -15.35 8.66 13.52
CA GLY A 38 -14.53 9.05 14.68
C GLY A 38 -13.52 7.98 15.08
N TYR A 39 -12.86 7.34 14.12
CA TYR A 39 -11.70 6.50 14.38
C TYR A 39 -10.45 7.32 14.68
N ASN A 40 -9.49 6.72 15.35
CA ASN A 40 -8.20 7.34 15.65
C ASN A 40 -7.30 7.32 14.41
N MET A 41 -6.93 8.50 13.91
CA MET A 41 -5.93 8.67 12.85
C MET A 41 -4.59 8.98 13.49
N VAL A 42 -3.59 8.11 13.25
CA VAL A 42 -2.24 8.22 13.83
C VAL A 42 -1.38 9.17 13.02
N ASN A 43 -0.71 10.09 13.71
CA ASN A 43 0.28 10.96 13.10
C ASN A 43 1.61 10.21 12.90
N LEU A 44 1.94 9.89 11.66
CA LEU A 44 3.19 9.27 11.24
C LEU A 44 4.08 10.24 10.44
N ALA A 45 3.92 11.56 10.61
CA ALA A 45 4.83 12.54 10.01
C ALA A 45 6.25 12.45 10.62
N HIS A 46 6.31 12.06 11.88
CA HIS A 46 7.55 11.93 12.65
C HIS A 46 7.56 10.63 13.43
N PRO A 47 8.75 10.12 13.79
CA PRO A 47 8.87 8.98 14.68
C PRO A 47 8.08 9.17 15.99
N LEU A 48 7.45 8.10 16.47
CA LEU A 48 6.69 8.10 17.72
C LEU A 48 7.67 8.05 18.90
N VAL A 49 8.06 9.24 19.39
CA VAL A 49 9.01 9.35 20.51
C VAL A 49 8.41 8.73 21.75
N ASN A 50 9.06 7.70 22.28
CA ASN A 50 8.59 6.96 23.42
C ASN A 50 9.73 6.21 24.12
N ASP A 51 9.52 5.85 25.40
CA ASP A 51 10.44 5.00 26.16
C ASP A 51 10.02 3.51 26.18
N ILE A 52 8.89 3.18 25.51
CA ILE A 52 8.30 1.82 25.56
C ILE A 52 9.10 0.84 24.71
N THR A 53 9.43 1.24 23.49
CA THR A 53 10.08 0.39 22.49
C THR A 53 11.60 0.55 22.44
N LYS A 54 12.12 1.58 23.12
CA LYS A 54 13.54 1.97 23.09
C LYS A 54 14.51 0.83 23.41
N ASP A 55 14.18 -0.01 24.38
CA ASP A 55 15.03 -1.11 24.83
C ASP A 55 14.39 -2.50 24.58
N LYS A 56 13.33 -2.55 23.78
CA LYS A 56 12.65 -3.79 23.40
C LYS A 56 12.95 -4.15 21.96
N PRO A 57 13.46 -5.36 21.68
CA PRO A 57 13.63 -5.81 20.30
C PRO A 57 12.25 -6.02 19.66
N VAL A 58 12.13 -5.65 18.39
CA VAL A 58 10.92 -5.83 17.60
C VAL A 58 11.09 -7.00 16.64
N LEU A 59 10.10 -7.88 16.58
CA LEU A 59 10.01 -8.97 15.62
C LEU A 59 8.86 -8.70 14.63
N VAL A 60 9.20 -8.48 13.38
CA VAL A 60 8.22 -8.31 12.30
C VAL A 60 7.97 -9.65 11.63
N LEU A 61 6.74 -10.12 11.67
CA LEU A 61 6.32 -11.41 11.11
C LEU A 61 5.40 -11.22 9.91
N ALA A 62 5.76 -11.85 8.79
CA ALA A 62 4.96 -11.87 7.57
C ALA A 62 4.85 -13.29 7.00
N ALA A 63 4.05 -13.46 5.94
CA ALA A 63 3.68 -14.77 5.41
C ALA A 63 4.62 -15.31 4.30
N GLY A 64 5.82 -14.79 4.18
CA GLY A 64 6.80 -15.29 3.21
C GLY A 64 7.37 -16.67 3.59
N PRO A 65 8.02 -17.37 2.65
CA PRO A 65 8.49 -18.75 2.84
C PRO A 65 9.42 -18.95 4.04
N SER A 66 10.28 -17.96 4.35
CA SER A 66 11.24 -18.02 5.45
C SER A 66 10.58 -18.11 6.83
N PHE A 67 9.34 -17.62 7.00
CA PHE A 67 8.61 -17.74 8.24
C PHE A 67 8.38 -19.21 8.62
N LYS A 68 7.87 -20.01 7.66
CA LYS A 68 7.59 -21.44 7.90
C LYS A 68 8.84 -22.23 8.26
N LYS A 69 9.97 -21.92 7.64
CA LYS A 69 11.27 -22.55 7.91
C LYS A 69 11.77 -22.31 9.34
N ASN A 70 11.39 -21.18 9.94
CA ASN A 70 11.87 -20.75 11.27
C ASN A 70 10.78 -20.77 12.35
N ILE A 71 9.68 -21.49 12.14
CA ILE A 71 8.54 -21.55 13.08
C ILE A 71 8.97 -21.95 14.48
N ASP A 72 9.82 -22.95 14.65
CA ASP A 72 10.25 -23.43 15.96
C ASP A 72 11.05 -22.38 16.72
N TRP A 73 11.92 -21.64 16.02
CA TRP A 73 12.63 -20.51 16.62
C TRP A 73 11.64 -19.42 17.09
N VAL A 74 10.59 -19.15 16.32
CA VAL A 74 9.57 -18.15 16.69
C VAL A 74 8.80 -18.63 17.93
N LYS A 75 8.37 -19.90 17.99
CA LYS A 75 7.70 -20.48 19.17
C LYS A 75 8.53 -20.32 20.45
N GLU A 76 9.82 -20.58 20.34
CA GLU A 76 10.73 -20.52 21.50
C GLU A 76 11.03 -19.09 21.96
N ASN A 77 10.93 -18.10 21.08
CA ASN A 77 11.51 -16.78 21.35
C ASN A 77 10.54 -15.59 21.28
N HIS A 78 9.34 -15.72 20.66
CA HIS A 78 8.42 -14.61 20.41
C HIS A 78 8.09 -13.77 21.67
N HIS A 79 8.04 -14.41 22.84
CA HIS A 79 7.71 -13.75 24.10
C HIS A 79 8.77 -12.73 24.57
N LYS A 80 9.94 -12.72 23.94
CA LYS A 80 11.05 -11.78 24.21
C LYS A 80 10.99 -10.52 23.35
N PHE A 81 10.09 -10.49 22.37
CA PHE A 81 9.99 -9.43 21.36
C PHE A 81 8.65 -8.69 21.43
N LEU A 82 8.63 -7.43 21.09
CA LEU A 82 7.43 -6.78 20.60
C LEU A 82 7.14 -7.34 19.19
N VAL A 83 6.01 -8.04 19.04
CA VAL A 83 5.64 -8.73 17.81
C VAL A 83 4.72 -7.85 16.97
N ILE A 84 5.19 -7.45 15.77
CA ILE A 84 4.37 -6.83 14.74
C ILE A 84 4.06 -7.91 13.70
N ALA A 85 2.79 -8.26 13.53
CA ALA A 85 2.36 -9.25 12.57
C ALA A 85 1.55 -8.61 11.44
N VAL A 86 1.82 -9.01 10.19
CA VAL A 86 0.93 -8.69 9.08
C VAL A 86 -0.33 -9.56 9.16
N SER A 87 -1.48 -9.05 8.70
CA SER A 87 -2.76 -9.78 8.76
C SER A 87 -2.69 -11.18 8.16
N SER A 88 -1.95 -11.34 7.07
CA SER A 88 -1.87 -12.61 6.33
C SER A 88 -1.16 -13.76 7.07
N VAL A 89 -0.41 -13.48 8.15
CA VAL A 89 0.25 -14.54 8.96
C VAL A 89 -0.59 -14.97 10.16
N LEU A 90 -1.69 -14.25 10.46
CA LEU A 90 -2.45 -14.43 11.70
C LEU A 90 -3.04 -15.83 11.88
N ASN A 91 -3.52 -16.46 10.81
CA ASN A 91 -4.04 -17.84 10.89
C ASN A 91 -2.97 -18.84 11.35
N THR A 92 -1.73 -18.64 10.91
CA THR A 92 -0.61 -19.49 11.36
C THR A 92 -0.26 -19.16 12.80
N LEU A 93 -0.21 -17.89 13.19
CA LEU A 93 0.05 -17.48 14.59
C LEU A 93 -1.03 -17.99 15.55
N TYR A 94 -2.30 -17.97 15.12
CA TYR A 94 -3.42 -18.51 15.91
C TYR A 94 -3.27 -20.00 16.19
N LYS A 95 -2.94 -20.79 15.18
CA LYS A 95 -2.67 -22.23 15.33
C LYS A 95 -1.49 -22.54 16.27
N LEU A 96 -0.55 -21.59 16.40
CA LEU A 96 0.64 -21.70 17.24
C LEU A 96 0.47 -21.07 18.62
N ASP A 97 -0.67 -20.46 18.91
CA ASP A 97 -0.96 -19.65 20.11
C ASP A 97 0.07 -18.52 20.34
N ILE A 98 0.54 -17.90 19.26
CA ILE A 98 1.48 -16.77 19.29
C ILE A 98 0.71 -15.47 19.07
N LYS A 99 0.49 -14.72 20.16
CA LYS A 99 -0.27 -13.46 20.12
C LYS A 99 0.60 -12.30 19.68
N PRO A 100 0.24 -11.58 18.59
CA PRO A 100 0.93 -10.36 18.21
C PRO A 100 0.54 -9.19 19.13
N ASP A 101 1.45 -8.23 19.28
CA ASP A 101 1.19 -6.97 20.01
C ASP A 101 0.59 -5.91 19.09
N ILE A 102 1.02 -5.90 17.81
CA ILE A 102 0.49 -5.00 16.77
C ILE A 102 0.17 -5.84 15.54
N VAL A 103 -1.01 -5.63 14.98
CA VAL A 103 -1.43 -6.20 13.69
C VAL A 103 -1.50 -5.08 12.66
N THR A 104 -0.86 -5.28 11.52
CA THR A 104 -0.89 -4.34 10.39
C THR A 104 -1.71 -4.89 9.24
N HIS A 105 -2.51 -4.03 8.59
CA HIS A 105 -3.32 -4.38 7.44
C HIS A 105 -3.48 -3.14 6.55
N ILE A 106 -3.27 -3.27 5.24
CA ILE A 106 -3.39 -2.16 4.28
C ILE A 106 -4.33 -2.48 3.10
N ASP A 107 -4.72 -3.75 2.94
CA ASP A 107 -5.52 -4.17 1.81
C ASP A 107 -6.96 -3.67 1.93
N GLY A 108 -7.42 -2.97 0.89
CA GLY A 108 -8.77 -2.41 0.80
C GLY A 108 -9.81 -3.36 0.21
N GLU A 109 -9.43 -4.53 -0.27
CA GLU A 109 -10.36 -5.52 -0.83
C GLU A 109 -11.16 -6.20 0.27
N GLU A 110 -12.46 -6.40 0.04
CA GLU A 110 -13.36 -7.09 0.98
C GLU A 110 -12.88 -8.52 1.28
N LYS A 111 -12.34 -9.20 0.26
CA LYS A 111 -11.78 -10.54 0.38
C LYS A 111 -10.65 -10.64 1.41
N SER A 112 -9.92 -9.56 1.68
CA SER A 112 -8.87 -9.55 2.69
C SER A 112 -9.38 -9.81 4.12
N SER A 113 -10.69 -9.71 4.34
CA SER A 113 -11.33 -10.11 5.60
C SER A 113 -11.18 -11.61 5.91
N GLU A 114 -10.96 -12.45 4.89
CA GLU A 114 -10.72 -13.90 5.03
C GLU A 114 -9.45 -14.21 5.85
N HIS A 115 -8.50 -13.28 5.95
CA HIS A 115 -7.32 -13.44 6.83
C HIS A 115 -7.66 -13.66 8.31
N TYR A 116 -8.87 -13.30 8.70
CA TYR A 116 -9.34 -13.40 10.10
C TYR A 116 -10.36 -14.52 10.32
N ASP A 117 -10.69 -15.27 9.27
CA ASP A 117 -11.69 -16.34 9.36
C ASP A 117 -11.17 -17.51 10.19
N GLY A 118 -12.02 -18.03 11.08
CA GLY A 118 -11.67 -19.12 11.99
C GLY A 118 -10.81 -18.70 13.19
N ILE A 119 -10.45 -17.42 13.33
CA ILE A 119 -9.74 -16.90 14.49
C ILE A 119 -10.74 -16.43 15.54
N ASP A 120 -10.60 -16.86 16.79
CA ASP A 120 -11.31 -16.28 17.93
C ASP A 120 -10.72 -14.91 18.25
N VAL A 121 -11.16 -13.91 17.50
CA VAL A 121 -10.62 -12.54 17.56
C VAL A 121 -10.76 -11.93 18.93
N ASP A 122 -11.90 -12.15 19.61
CA ASP A 122 -12.18 -11.55 20.91
C ASP A 122 -11.27 -12.05 22.03
N ASN A 123 -10.75 -13.29 21.94
CA ASN A 123 -9.83 -13.84 22.92
C ASN A 123 -8.37 -13.77 22.46
N PHE A 124 -8.11 -14.16 21.21
CA PHE A 124 -6.74 -14.26 20.71
C PHE A 124 -6.10 -12.88 20.49
N LEU A 125 -6.86 -11.92 19.94
CA LEU A 125 -6.38 -10.58 19.60
C LEU A 125 -6.90 -9.48 20.53
N LYS A 126 -7.42 -9.84 21.72
CA LYS A 126 -8.05 -8.89 22.67
C LYS A 126 -7.13 -7.75 23.10
N ASP A 127 -5.83 -8.01 23.18
CA ASP A 127 -4.81 -7.08 23.67
C ASP A 127 -3.97 -6.49 22.53
N ALA A 128 -4.25 -6.87 21.28
CA ALA A 128 -3.54 -6.39 20.11
C ALA A 128 -4.04 -5.00 19.66
N ILE A 129 -3.11 -4.20 19.13
CA ILE A 129 -3.42 -2.97 18.42
C ILE A 129 -3.51 -3.28 16.93
N PHE A 130 -4.54 -2.77 16.27
CA PHE A 130 -4.68 -2.83 14.83
C PHE A 130 -4.29 -1.49 14.21
N LEU A 131 -3.20 -1.48 13.46
CA LEU A 131 -2.80 -0.32 12.67
C LEU A 131 -3.13 -0.58 11.20
N PHE A 132 -4.18 0.08 10.75
CA PHE A 132 -4.76 -0.11 9.43
C PHE A 132 -4.42 1.05 8.49
N GLY A 133 -4.15 0.72 7.23
CA GLY A 133 -4.14 1.72 6.17
C GLY A 133 -5.54 2.32 5.99
N SER A 134 -5.60 3.57 5.57
CA SER A 134 -6.87 4.29 5.42
C SER A 134 -7.80 3.74 4.33
N ASN A 135 -7.40 2.67 3.65
CA ASN A 135 -8.20 1.98 2.62
C ASN A 135 -8.86 0.69 3.11
N VAL A 136 -8.54 0.22 4.31
CA VAL A 136 -9.01 -1.08 4.83
C VAL A 136 -10.54 -1.13 4.83
N SER A 137 -11.10 -2.22 4.32
CA SER A 137 -12.55 -2.36 4.12
C SER A 137 -13.35 -2.39 5.42
N LYS A 138 -14.65 -2.06 5.31
CA LYS A 138 -15.58 -2.15 6.42
C LYS A 138 -15.69 -3.57 6.98
N ASP A 139 -15.60 -4.59 6.13
CA ASP A 139 -15.71 -6.00 6.52
C ASP A 139 -14.56 -6.43 7.42
N VAL A 140 -13.35 -5.92 7.17
CA VAL A 140 -12.22 -6.12 8.06
C VAL A 140 -12.43 -5.40 9.39
N ARG A 141 -12.70 -4.08 9.35
CA ARG A 141 -12.80 -3.27 10.57
C ARG A 141 -13.92 -3.68 11.51
N SER A 142 -15.03 -4.22 10.97
CA SER A 142 -16.17 -4.67 11.77
C SER A 142 -15.90 -5.90 12.65
N LYS A 143 -14.81 -6.61 12.38
CA LYS A 143 -14.38 -7.78 13.17
C LYS A 143 -13.76 -7.41 14.53
N PHE A 144 -13.43 -6.13 14.76
CA PHE A 144 -12.65 -5.68 15.91
C PHE A 144 -13.34 -4.57 16.71
N LYS A 145 -12.95 -4.43 17.97
CA LYS A 145 -13.41 -3.31 18.80
C LYS A 145 -12.78 -2.02 18.30
N LYS A 146 -13.61 -0.99 18.14
CA LYS A 146 -13.16 0.33 17.66
C LYS A 146 -11.98 0.91 18.47
N SER A 147 -11.93 0.64 19.79
CA SER A 147 -10.86 1.09 20.67
C SER A 147 -9.48 0.49 20.36
N GLN A 148 -9.42 -0.61 19.62
CA GLN A 148 -8.17 -1.27 19.22
C GLN A 148 -7.69 -0.81 17.85
N ILE A 149 -8.55 -0.12 17.08
CA ILE A 149 -8.28 0.27 15.68
C ILE A 149 -7.72 1.68 15.61
N PHE A 150 -6.57 1.77 14.96
CA PHE A 150 -5.91 3.00 14.59
C PHE A 150 -5.69 3.00 13.09
N TYR A 151 -5.95 4.14 12.43
CA TYR A 151 -5.69 4.30 11.01
C TYR A 151 -4.51 5.22 10.78
N TYR A 152 -3.79 5.01 9.69
CA TYR A 152 -2.84 5.98 9.18
C TYR A 152 -3.19 6.34 7.73
N GLU A 153 -2.85 7.56 7.33
CA GLU A 153 -3.07 8.00 5.96
C GLU A 153 -2.02 7.44 5.02
N GLU A 154 -2.46 6.84 3.91
CA GLU A 154 -1.55 6.33 2.90
C GLU A 154 -1.16 7.41 1.90
N GLN A 155 -2.12 8.14 1.31
CA GLN A 155 -1.86 9.15 0.28
C GLN A 155 -2.90 10.28 0.25
N THR A 156 -3.81 10.34 1.21
CA THR A 156 -4.93 11.28 1.18
C THR A 156 -4.58 12.66 1.70
N TYR A 157 -3.72 12.76 2.71
CA TYR A 157 -3.30 14.01 3.35
C TYR A 157 -4.49 14.88 3.81
N TYR A 158 -5.53 14.25 4.36
CA TYR A 158 -6.66 14.96 4.95
C TYR A 158 -6.28 15.63 6.26
N PHE A 159 -5.41 14.98 7.03
CA PHE A 159 -4.71 15.60 8.15
C PHE A 159 -3.36 16.12 7.65
N LYS A 160 -3.27 17.40 7.36
CA LYS A 160 -2.10 18.04 6.72
C LYS A 160 -0.76 17.77 7.40
N GLU A 161 -0.80 17.65 8.74
CA GLU A 161 0.40 17.50 9.56
C GLU A 161 0.77 16.04 9.84
N PHE A 162 -0.02 15.05 9.36
CA PHE A 162 0.15 13.66 9.79
C PHE A 162 1.16 12.87 8.97
N GLY A 163 1.56 13.37 7.83
CA GLY A 163 2.41 12.63 6.91
C GLY A 163 1.69 11.44 6.27
N SER A 164 2.44 10.69 5.50
CA SER A 164 1.95 9.50 4.78
C SER A 164 3.12 8.53 4.62
N ILE A 165 2.84 7.24 4.79
CA ILE A 165 3.83 6.19 4.52
C ILE A 165 3.33 5.38 3.33
N PRO A 166 3.70 5.74 2.09
CA PRO A 166 3.36 4.95 0.93
C PRO A 166 4.11 3.63 0.99
N SER A 167 3.38 2.54 0.98
CA SER A 167 3.93 1.19 0.99
C SER A 167 3.18 0.29 0.01
N PRO A 168 3.87 -0.39 -0.92
CA PRO A 168 3.23 -1.26 -1.89
C PRO A 168 2.72 -2.57 -1.26
N CYS A 169 3.17 -2.92 -0.07
CA CYS A 169 2.70 -4.08 0.67
C CYS A 169 2.77 -3.87 2.18
N VAL A 170 1.95 -4.63 2.91
CA VAL A 170 1.87 -4.56 4.36
C VAL A 170 3.18 -4.92 5.07
N GLY A 171 4.01 -5.80 4.50
CA GLY A 171 5.30 -6.18 5.06
C GLY A 171 6.30 -5.01 5.06
N SER A 172 6.39 -4.26 3.95
CA SER A 172 7.25 -3.07 3.87
C SER A 172 6.77 -1.97 4.83
N PHE A 173 5.45 -1.79 4.97
CA PHE A 173 4.88 -0.88 5.96
C PHE A 173 5.27 -1.29 7.40
N SER A 174 5.15 -2.58 7.75
CA SER A 174 5.45 -3.09 9.09
C SER A 174 6.91 -2.87 9.50
N LEU A 175 7.84 -3.03 8.54
CA LEU A 175 9.24 -2.69 8.77
C LEU A 175 9.41 -1.18 9.04
N ILE A 176 8.84 -0.33 8.21
CA ILE A 176 8.93 1.12 8.41
C ILE A 176 8.29 1.53 9.75
N LEU A 177 7.15 0.92 10.12
CA LEU A 177 6.52 1.14 11.42
C LEU A 177 7.48 0.84 12.59
N SER A 178 8.26 -0.25 12.54
CA SER A 178 9.22 -0.57 13.59
C SER A 178 10.26 0.54 13.80
N LEU A 179 10.67 1.21 12.71
CA LEU A 179 11.57 2.36 12.76
C LEU A 179 10.89 3.60 13.34
N TYR A 180 9.63 3.83 12.99
CA TYR A 180 8.81 4.90 13.58
C TYR A 180 8.56 4.68 15.08
N LEU A 181 8.45 3.45 15.54
CA LEU A 181 8.40 3.10 16.96
C LEU A 181 9.75 3.26 17.68
N GLN A 182 10.81 3.69 16.99
CA GLN A 182 12.16 3.89 17.55
C GLN A 182 12.82 2.61 18.09
N ALA A 183 12.45 1.44 17.57
CA ALA A 183 13.08 0.18 17.95
C ALA A 183 14.59 0.23 17.65
N LYS A 184 15.42 -0.10 18.62
CA LYS A 184 16.87 -0.20 18.43
C LYS A 184 17.25 -1.41 17.56
N GLU A 185 16.53 -2.52 17.75
CA GLU A 185 16.75 -3.76 17.01
C GLU A 185 15.44 -4.24 16.41
N THR A 186 15.42 -4.41 15.12
CA THR A 186 14.27 -4.97 14.37
C THR A 186 14.69 -6.24 13.67
N TYR A 187 13.98 -7.32 13.89
CA TYR A 187 14.20 -8.63 13.28
C TYR A 187 13.08 -8.92 12.30
N LEU A 188 13.44 -9.28 11.07
CA LEU A 188 12.48 -9.50 9.97
C LEU A 188 12.40 -10.98 9.64
N LEU A 189 11.19 -11.56 9.67
CA LEU A 189 10.96 -12.93 9.28
C LEU A 189 9.66 -13.08 8.47
N GLY A 190 9.75 -13.74 7.32
CA GLY A 190 8.66 -13.86 6.35
C GLY A 190 8.52 -12.64 5.42
N LEU A 191 9.46 -11.72 5.43
CA LEU A 191 9.56 -10.60 4.48
C LEU A 191 10.57 -10.96 3.38
N ASP A 192 10.31 -12.03 2.65
CA ASP A 192 11.25 -12.59 1.68
C ASP A 192 11.42 -11.70 0.45
N PHE A 193 10.37 -11.07 -0.05
CA PHE A 193 10.33 -10.28 -1.29
C PHE A 193 10.94 -11.02 -2.50
N ALA A 194 10.94 -12.33 -2.43
CA ALA A 194 11.36 -13.27 -3.45
C ALA A 194 10.51 -14.53 -3.35
N ILE A 195 10.43 -15.29 -4.43
CA ILE A 195 9.79 -16.61 -4.38
C ILE A 195 10.66 -17.60 -3.61
N ASN A 196 10.04 -18.65 -3.12
CA ASN A 196 10.81 -19.82 -2.65
C ASN A 196 11.59 -20.43 -3.83
N GLN A 197 12.92 -20.54 -3.70
CA GLN A 197 13.79 -20.92 -4.80
C GLN A 197 13.71 -22.42 -5.17
N GLU A 198 13.05 -23.24 -4.35
CA GLU A 198 12.84 -24.67 -4.57
C GLU A 198 11.45 -24.96 -5.12
N THR A 199 10.42 -24.31 -4.57
CA THR A 199 9.01 -24.60 -4.89
C THR A 199 8.33 -23.56 -5.79
N GLY A 200 8.94 -22.40 -5.98
CA GLY A 200 8.30 -21.28 -6.70
C GLY A 200 7.21 -20.55 -5.91
N ALA A 201 6.96 -20.92 -4.65
CA ALA A 201 5.91 -20.33 -3.86
C ALA A 201 6.21 -18.85 -3.54
N THR A 202 5.22 -17.98 -3.76
CA THR A 202 5.32 -16.55 -3.43
C THR A 202 5.11 -16.27 -1.95
N HIS A 203 4.32 -17.11 -1.27
CA HIS A 203 3.97 -17.05 0.15
C HIS A 203 4.03 -18.43 0.77
N SER A 204 3.90 -18.52 2.08
CA SER A 204 3.73 -19.81 2.76
C SER A 204 2.45 -20.52 2.28
N SER A 205 2.44 -21.84 2.30
CA SER A 205 1.32 -22.66 1.77
C SER A 205 -0.04 -22.38 2.45
N ASP A 206 -0.05 -21.79 3.63
CA ASP A 206 -1.26 -21.45 4.39
C ASP A 206 -1.82 -20.06 4.02
N HIS A 207 -1.20 -19.35 3.07
CA HIS A 207 -1.62 -18.03 2.65
C HIS A 207 -2.72 -18.11 1.59
N ILE A 208 -3.79 -17.30 1.71
CA ILE A 208 -4.97 -17.29 0.82
C ILE A 208 -4.61 -17.01 -0.64
N ILE A 209 -3.54 -16.24 -0.89
CA ILE A 209 -3.09 -15.83 -2.24
C ILE A 209 -1.78 -16.55 -2.62
N SER A 210 -1.42 -17.65 -1.94
CA SER A 210 -0.20 -18.38 -2.30
C SER A 210 -0.31 -18.89 -3.74
N LYS A 211 0.66 -18.51 -4.59
CA LYS A 211 0.83 -19.01 -5.95
C LYS A 211 2.18 -19.70 -6.04
N GLU A 212 2.22 -20.84 -6.70
CA GLU A 212 3.48 -21.48 -7.12
C GLU A 212 3.78 -21.04 -8.55
N LEU A 213 4.90 -20.35 -8.74
CA LEU A 213 5.36 -19.92 -10.04
C LEU A 213 6.34 -20.95 -10.62
N ASP A 214 6.24 -21.20 -11.92
CA ASP A 214 7.13 -22.11 -12.59
C ASP A 214 8.55 -21.54 -12.64
N ILE A 215 9.44 -22.17 -11.88
CA ILE A 215 10.85 -21.75 -11.77
C ILE A 215 11.59 -21.96 -13.10
N ASP A 216 11.15 -22.89 -13.94
CA ASP A 216 11.79 -23.17 -15.22
C ASP A 216 11.54 -22.05 -16.24
N THR A 217 10.57 -21.18 -15.99
CA THR A 217 10.32 -19.99 -16.83
C THR A 217 11.24 -18.80 -16.53
N LYS A 218 12.10 -18.87 -15.52
CA LYS A 218 13.02 -17.80 -15.10
C LYS A 218 13.94 -17.24 -16.20
N ASP A 219 14.24 -18.04 -17.23
CA ASP A 219 15.08 -17.65 -18.36
C ASP A 219 14.28 -17.34 -19.64
N VAL A 220 12.97 -17.51 -19.62
CA VAL A 220 12.10 -17.22 -20.76
C VAL A 220 11.90 -15.71 -20.81
N LEU A 221 12.51 -15.05 -21.79
CA LEU A 221 12.30 -13.64 -22.09
C LEU A 221 10.82 -13.38 -22.38
N LEU A 222 10.13 -12.85 -21.40
CA LEU A 222 9.03 -11.90 -21.44
C LEU A 222 8.20 -11.86 -22.73
N ASN A 223 7.50 -12.94 -23.03
CA ASN A 223 6.46 -12.92 -24.06
C ASN A 223 5.10 -12.47 -23.51
N SER A 224 4.97 -12.25 -22.22
CA SER A 224 3.79 -11.68 -21.57
C SER A 224 4.15 -10.48 -20.73
N MET A 225 3.27 -9.47 -20.66
CA MET A 225 3.40 -8.34 -19.75
C MET A 225 2.89 -8.66 -18.33
N ASP A 226 2.84 -9.94 -17.96
CA ASP A 226 2.37 -10.37 -16.66
C ASP A 226 3.49 -10.20 -15.60
N TYR A 227 3.37 -9.13 -14.83
CA TYR A 227 4.31 -8.76 -13.76
C TYR A 227 4.24 -9.72 -12.55
N GLU A 228 3.16 -10.47 -12.39
CA GLU A 228 3.01 -11.42 -11.29
C GLU A 228 3.76 -12.72 -11.54
N THR A 229 3.80 -13.17 -12.79
CA THR A 229 4.39 -14.46 -13.19
C THR A 229 5.80 -14.34 -13.74
N ASN A 230 6.20 -13.17 -14.27
CA ASN A 230 7.53 -12.98 -14.82
C ASN A 230 8.61 -12.91 -13.72
N LEU A 231 9.48 -13.90 -13.70
CA LEU A 231 10.59 -14.00 -12.75
C LEU A 231 11.88 -13.39 -13.31
N PHE A 232 12.60 -12.69 -12.46
CA PHE A 232 13.93 -12.16 -12.77
C PHE A 232 14.86 -12.22 -11.56
N PRO A 233 16.20 -12.30 -11.78
CA PRO A 233 17.17 -12.44 -10.72
C PRO A 233 17.45 -11.08 -10.04
N ILE A 234 17.54 -11.11 -8.70
CA ILE A 234 18.01 -9.99 -7.87
C ILE A 234 19.03 -10.51 -6.84
N GLN A 235 19.70 -9.60 -6.13
CA GLN A 235 20.63 -9.99 -5.06
C GLN A 235 19.87 -10.62 -3.89
N GLY A 236 20.30 -11.80 -3.46
CA GLY A 236 19.78 -12.49 -2.30
C GLY A 236 20.39 -12.03 -0.98
N ASN A 237 19.74 -12.40 0.13
CA ASN A 237 20.20 -12.08 1.47
C ASN A 237 21.35 -13.00 1.93
N PHE A 238 21.22 -14.29 1.72
CA PHE A 238 22.24 -15.30 2.05
C PHE A 238 22.90 -15.95 0.82
N SER A 239 22.31 -15.77 -0.34
CA SER A 239 22.80 -16.24 -1.63
C SER A 239 23.14 -15.06 -2.54
N ASP A 240 23.96 -15.29 -3.56
CA ASP A 240 24.31 -14.26 -4.54
C ASP A 240 23.09 -13.80 -5.34
N VAL A 241 22.18 -14.74 -5.67
CA VAL A 241 21.01 -14.51 -6.52
C VAL A 241 19.79 -15.24 -5.98
N VAL A 242 18.65 -14.53 -5.99
CA VAL A 242 17.31 -15.10 -5.80
C VAL A 242 16.39 -14.57 -6.89
N TYR A 243 15.33 -15.33 -7.19
CA TYR A 243 14.31 -14.92 -8.16
C TYR A 243 13.13 -14.25 -7.50
N THR A 244 12.66 -13.18 -8.13
CA THR A 244 11.50 -12.39 -7.69
C THR A 244 10.63 -12.01 -8.88
N ASN A 245 9.45 -11.50 -8.63
CA ASN A 245 8.58 -10.90 -9.64
C ASN A 245 8.49 -9.37 -9.47
N GLY A 246 7.79 -8.69 -10.40
CA GLY A 246 7.67 -7.22 -10.39
C GLY A 246 7.02 -6.67 -9.13
N LEU A 247 6.00 -7.34 -8.59
CA LEU A 247 5.26 -6.90 -7.41
C LEU A 247 6.13 -6.95 -6.14
N LEU A 248 6.80 -8.07 -5.91
CA LEU A 248 7.68 -8.25 -4.75
C LEU A 248 8.89 -7.31 -4.84
N HIS A 249 9.46 -7.14 -6.05
CA HIS A 249 10.57 -6.24 -6.27
C HIS A 249 10.22 -4.76 -6.04
N ALA A 250 8.99 -4.33 -6.36
CA ALA A 250 8.54 -2.97 -6.05
C ALA A 250 8.64 -2.67 -4.55
N SER A 251 8.33 -3.65 -3.69
CA SER A 251 8.47 -3.51 -2.24
C SER A 251 9.95 -3.31 -1.82
N VAL A 252 10.87 -4.05 -2.44
CA VAL A 252 12.33 -3.87 -2.19
C VAL A 252 12.78 -2.47 -2.60
N GLN A 253 12.29 -1.95 -3.75
CA GLN A 253 12.65 -0.61 -4.23
C GLN A 253 12.14 0.50 -3.30
N VAL A 254 10.92 0.37 -2.80
CA VAL A 254 10.35 1.33 -1.83
C VAL A 254 11.13 1.31 -0.52
N LEU A 255 11.52 0.14 -0.02
CA LEU A 255 12.37 0.03 1.17
C LEU A 255 13.76 0.63 0.95
N PHE A 256 14.34 0.44 -0.24
CA PHE A 256 15.61 1.06 -0.61
C PHE A 256 15.58 2.59 -0.50
N GLN A 257 14.45 3.20 -0.84
CA GLN A 257 14.26 4.65 -0.77
C GLN A 257 13.93 5.13 0.65
N ASN A 258 13.06 4.41 1.36
CA ASN A 258 12.50 4.88 2.63
C ASN A 258 13.37 4.59 3.85
N ILE A 259 14.04 3.43 3.93
CA ILE A 259 14.86 3.08 5.09
C ILE A 259 15.92 4.16 5.37
N PRO A 260 16.70 4.66 4.39
CA PRO A 260 17.72 5.69 4.66
C PRO A 260 17.15 7.02 5.16
N VAL A 261 15.87 7.30 4.89
CA VAL A 261 15.21 8.53 5.31
C VAL A 261 14.70 8.44 6.75
N VAL A 262 14.23 7.25 7.14
CA VAL A 262 13.54 7.03 8.43
C VAL A 262 14.45 6.47 9.50
N LYS A 263 15.37 5.58 9.12
CA LYS A 263 16.28 4.90 10.03
C LYS A 263 17.32 5.87 10.60
N ASN A 264 17.46 5.92 11.92
CA ASN A 264 18.56 6.63 12.58
C ASN A 264 19.76 5.70 12.88
N ASP A 265 20.88 6.29 13.27
CA ASP A 265 22.13 5.56 13.49
C ASP A 265 22.09 4.55 14.63
N ASN A 266 21.17 4.72 15.59
CA ASN A 266 21.02 3.83 16.74
C ASN A 266 20.10 2.62 16.47
N GLN A 267 19.56 2.50 15.26
CA GLN A 267 18.66 1.41 14.87
C GLN A 267 19.41 0.38 14.01
N THR A 268 19.23 -0.88 14.31
CA THR A 268 19.74 -2.00 13.53
C THR A 268 18.61 -2.88 13.06
N ILE A 269 18.64 -3.25 11.78
CA ILE A 269 17.65 -4.13 11.18
C ILE A 269 18.36 -5.43 10.79
N TYR A 270 17.84 -6.55 11.28
CA TYR A 270 18.34 -7.90 10.98
C TYR A 270 17.37 -8.58 10.01
N ASN A 271 17.88 -8.93 8.82
CA ASN A 271 17.11 -9.67 7.82
C ASN A 271 17.36 -11.17 7.99
N MET A 272 16.38 -11.90 8.52
CA MET A 272 16.45 -13.34 8.75
C MET A 272 15.85 -14.17 7.61
N ASN A 273 15.51 -13.55 6.48
CA ASN A 273 14.84 -14.21 5.35
C ASN A 273 15.85 -14.77 4.35
N ASP A 274 15.51 -15.87 3.70
CA ASP A 274 16.30 -16.46 2.61
C ASP A 274 16.10 -15.72 1.26
N GLY A 275 15.17 -14.78 1.20
CA GLY A 275 14.78 -14.06 0.00
C GLY A 275 15.73 -12.92 -0.39
N ALA A 276 15.15 -11.81 -0.80
CA ALA A 276 15.86 -10.63 -1.32
C ALA A 276 16.75 -9.96 -0.27
N LYS A 277 17.90 -9.46 -0.70
CA LYS A 277 18.71 -8.53 0.11
C LYS A 277 18.01 -7.20 0.22
N ILE A 278 17.74 -6.78 1.45
CA ILE A 278 17.22 -5.45 1.76
C ILE A 278 18.40 -4.55 2.15
N LYS A 279 18.57 -3.44 1.43
CA LYS A 279 19.65 -2.50 1.73
C LYS A 279 19.50 -1.94 3.15
N SER A 280 20.60 -1.72 3.83
CA SER A 280 20.67 -1.25 5.22
C SER A 280 20.15 -2.24 6.27
N CYS A 281 19.89 -3.51 5.88
CA CYS A 281 19.60 -4.61 6.77
C CYS A 281 20.80 -5.56 6.84
N LEU A 282 21.06 -6.13 8.03
CA LEU A 282 22.13 -7.08 8.25
C LEU A 282 21.61 -8.51 8.04
N PRO A 283 22.20 -9.30 7.14
CA PRO A 283 21.88 -10.71 7.02
C PRO A 283 22.17 -11.44 8.33
N THR A 284 21.19 -12.13 8.89
CA THR A 284 21.34 -12.84 10.17
C THR A 284 20.48 -14.08 10.18
N HIS A 285 21.09 -15.27 10.33
CA HIS A 285 20.30 -16.48 10.53
C HIS A 285 19.62 -16.47 11.89
N ALA A 286 18.38 -16.97 11.98
CA ALA A 286 17.59 -16.98 13.22
C ALA A 286 18.35 -17.64 14.39
N LEU A 287 19.10 -18.71 14.12
CA LEU A 287 19.89 -19.43 15.11
C LEU A 287 21.09 -18.62 15.65
N ASN A 288 21.52 -17.58 14.97
CA ASN A 288 22.62 -16.72 15.40
C ASN A 288 22.15 -15.51 16.24
N VAL A 289 20.84 -15.35 16.43
CA VAL A 289 20.28 -14.30 17.30
C VAL A 289 20.49 -14.70 18.76
N GLU A 290 21.20 -13.88 19.53
CA GLU A 290 21.52 -14.14 20.93
C GLU A 290 20.32 -13.93 21.87
N THR A 291 19.26 -14.69 21.65
CA THR A 291 17.98 -14.57 22.40
C THR A 291 18.10 -14.86 23.88
N ASN A 292 19.14 -15.56 24.33
CA ASN A 292 19.44 -15.81 25.74
C ASN A 292 19.78 -14.53 26.54
N LYS A 293 20.21 -13.48 25.86
CA LYS A 293 20.45 -12.15 26.44
C LYS A 293 19.16 -11.32 26.58
N LEU A 294 18.10 -11.72 25.92
CA LEU A 294 16.81 -11.02 25.92
C LEU A 294 15.94 -11.53 27.07
N LYS A 295 15.26 -10.61 27.72
CA LYS A 295 14.27 -10.93 28.77
C LYS A 295 12.89 -11.09 28.16
N SER A 296 12.08 -11.96 28.77
CA SER A 296 10.64 -12.02 28.44
C SER A 296 9.98 -10.69 28.73
N LEU A 297 9.09 -10.27 27.84
CA LEU A 297 8.32 -9.04 27.99
C LEU A 297 7.02 -9.32 28.76
N ASP A 298 6.65 -8.41 29.65
CA ASP A 298 5.30 -8.35 30.20
C ASP A 298 4.35 -7.84 29.10
N LYS A 299 3.56 -8.75 28.53
CA LYS A 299 2.69 -8.46 27.39
C LYS A 299 1.48 -7.61 27.77
N GLU A 300 0.98 -7.69 28.98
CA GLU A 300 -0.14 -6.89 29.47
C GLU A 300 0.29 -5.43 29.69
N GLU A 301 1.43 -5.22 30.34
CA GLU A 301 2.03 -3.88 30.48
C GLU A 301 2.36 -3.28 29.11
N LEU A 302 2.91 -4.10 28.20
CA LEU A 302 3.25 -3.65 26.84
C LEU A 302 2.01 -3.21 26.05
N SER A 303 0.93 -3.99 26.05
CA SER A 303 -0.32 -3.67 25.38
C SER A 303 -0.92 -2.35 25.90
N THR A 304 -0.97 -2.19 27.23
CA THR A 304 -1.47 -0.96 27.86
C THR A 304 -0.63 0.26 27.42
N SER A 305 0.69 0.10 27.45
CA SER A 305 1.62 1.16 27.09
C SER A 305 1.55 1.54 25.60
N LEU A 306 1.44 0.55 24.71
CA LEU A 306 1.27 0.77 23.27
C LEU A 306 -0.06 1.48 22.96
N SER A 307 -1.16 1.05 23.59
CA SER A 307 -2.47 1.69 23.45
C SER A 307 -2.41 3.17 23.82
N LYS A 308 -1.75 3.48 24.94
CA LYS A 308 -1.54 4.88 25.36
C LYS A 308 -0.68 5.67 24.37
N LEU A 309 0.40 5.07 23.86
CA LEU A 309 1.26 5.69 22.86
C LEU A 309 0.49 6.05 21.59
N PHE A 310 -0.26 5.09 21.03
CA PHE A 310 -1.02 5.33 19.81
C PHE A 310 -2.12 6.39 20.01
N LEU A 311 -2.81 6.36 21.17
CA LEU A 311 -3.81 7.40 21.50
C LEU A 311 -3.20 8.79 21.61
N GLN A 312 -2.03 8.93 22.24
CA GLN A 312 -1.32 10.21 22.36
C GLN A 312 -0.90 10.81 21.00
N HIS A 313 -0.62 9.95 20.02
CA HIS A 313 -0.22 10.35 18.69
C HIS A 313 -1.37 10.32 17.67
N SER A 314 -2.61 10.26 18.11
CA SER A 314 -3.79 10.18 17.23
C SER A 314 -4.73 11.36 17.41
N LYS A 315 -5.50 11.63 16.35
CA LYS A 315 -6.65 12.54 16.38
C LYS A 315 -7.87 11.88 15.76
N GLN A 316 -9.05 12.26 16.20
CA GLN A 316 -10.34 11.80 15.67
C GLN A 316 -11.06 12.88 14.86
N THR A 317 -10.59 14.12 14.94
CA THR A 317 -11.24 15.28 14.33
C THR A 317 -10.24 16.12 13.54
N LEU A 318 -10.72 16.66 12.45
CA LEU A 318 -9.97 17.57 11.60
C LEU A 318 -9.78 18.94 12.28
N SER A 319 -8.60 19.52 12.10
CA SER A 319 -8.34 20.91 12.49
C SER A 319 -8.99 21.89 11.52
N PRO A 320 -9.14 23.19 11.88
CA PRO A 320 -9.61 24.20 10.93
C PRO A 320 -8.78 24.30 9.64
N ASN A 321 -7.47 24.03 9.73
CA ASN A 321 -6.57 23.97 8.57
C ASN A 321 -6.87 22.79 7.66
N ASP A 322 -7.18 21.62 8.22
CA ASP A 322 -7.55 20.43 7.47
C ASP A 322 -8.88 20.66 6.73
N VAL A 323 -9.88 21.20 7.45
CA VAL A 323 -11.18 21.57 6.87
C VAL A 323 -11.02 22.57 5.71
N ASN A 324 -10.18 23.59 5.89
CA ASN A 324 -9.91 24.55 4.83
C ASN A 324 -9.22 23.89 3.61
N SER A 325 -8.36 22.90 3.84
CA SER A 325 -7.78 22.10 2.77
C SER A 325 -8.84 21.30 2.00
N LEU A 326 -9.79 20.68 2.70
CA LEU A 326 -10.91 19.97 2.07
C LEU A 326 -11.78 20.89 1.21
N LYS A 327 -12.11 22.08 1.73
CA LYS A 327 -12.86 23.11 0.96
C LYS A 327 -12.13 23.52 -0.31
N LYS A 328 -10.79 23.68 -0.26
CA LYS A 328 -9.98 23.96 -1.45
C LYS A 328 -10.03 22.82 -2.47
N ARG A 329 -9.98 21.55 -2.01
CA ARG A 329 -10.11 20.38 -2.89
C ARG A 329 -11.48 20.36 -3.57
N LEU A 330 -12.55 20.65 -2.84
CA LEU A 330 -13.89 20.75 -3.39
C LEU A 330 -13.97 21.84 -4.49
N THR A 331 -13.45 23.05 -4.21
CA THR A 331 -13.39 24.13 -5.20
C THR A 331 -12.61 23.72 -6.44
N ASN A 332 -11.44 23.10 -6.28
CA ASN A 332 -10.64 22.60 -7.42
C ASN A 332 -11.38 21.54 -8.25
N ALA A 333 -12.13 20.65 -7.59
CA ALA A 333 -12.93 19.64 -8.29
C ALA A 333 -14.08 20.28 -9.08
N GLN A 334 -14.75 21.28 -8.53
CA GLN A 334 -15.77 22.07 -9.22
C GLN A 334 -15.22 22.81 -10.43
N GLU A 335 -14.03 23.41 -10.31
CA GLU A 335 -13.34 24.03 -11.45
C GLU A 335 -13.02 23.02 -12.57
N ILE A 336 -12.57 21.82 -12.22
CA ILE A 336 -12.34 20.76 -13.20
C ILE A 336 -13.66 20.39 -13.90
N LYS A 337 -14.74 20.23 -13.15
CA LYS A 337 -16.07 19.92 -13.69
C LYS A 337 -16.56 21.01 -14.69
N GLU A 338 -16.39 22.29 -14.37
CA GLU A 338 -16.73 23.36 -15.32
C GLU A 338 -15.89 23.29 -16.59
N ARG A 339 -14.61 22.99 -16.51
CA ARG A 339 -13.73 22.81 -17.70
C ARG A 339 -14.18 21.62 -18.58
N ILE A 340 -14.62 20.52 -17.96
CA ILE A 340 -15.19 19.37 -18.69
C ILE A 340 -16.47 19.79 -19.41
N LYS A 341 -17.32 20.59 -18.77
CA LYS A 341 -18.53 21.15 -19.35
C LYS A 341 -18.24 22.08 -20.52
N GLU A 342 -17.26 22.98 -20.40
CA GLU A 342 -16.79 23.82 -21.52
C GLU A 342 -16.31 22.97 -22.69
N TYR A 343 -15.51 21.94 -22.41
CA TYR A 343 -15.03 20.98 -23.41
C TYR A 343 -16.21 20.24 -24.08
N SER A 344 -17.23 19.82 -23.33
CA SER A 344 -18.41 19.13 -23.85
C SER A 344 -19.24 19.99 -24.81
N ASN A 345 -19.26 21.30 -24.62
CA ASN A 345 -20.02 22.26 -25.44
C ASN A 345 -19.29 22.69 -26.73
N ARG A 346 -18.04 22.25 -26.93
CA ARG A 346 -17.29 22.60 -28.15
C ARG A 346 -17.87 21.88 -29.38
N PRO A 347 -17.70 22.44 -30.57
CA PRO A 347 -18.00 21.70 -31.78
C PRO A 347 -17.12 20.45 -31.88
N THR A 348 -17.73 19.29 -31.90
CA THR A 348 -16.99 18.04 -32.08
C THR A 348 -16.38 18.02 -33.46
N GLY A 349 -15.04 17.90 -33.56
CA GLY A 349 -14.33 17.82 -34.81
C GLY A 349 -14.84 16.67 -35.71
N SER A 350 -14.84 16.89 -37.02
CA SER A 350 -15.21 15.86 -37.99
C SER A 350 -14.05 14.96 -38.41
N HIS A 351 -12.83 15.35 -38.07
CA HIS A 351 -11.58 14.67 -38.42
C HIS A 351 -10.82 14.23 -37.16
N VAL A 352 -10.17 13.08 -37.24
CA VAL A 352 -9.43 12.45 -36.16
C VAL A 352 -8.38 13.39 -35.56
N ASN A 353 -7.51 14.00 -36.37
CA ASN A 353 -6.45 14.89 -35.89
C ASN A 353 -6.98 16.05 -35.05
N LYS A 354 -8.12 16.64 -35.44
CA LYS A 354 -8.74 17.72 -34.66
C LYS A 354 -9.29 17.21 -33.33
N TYR A 355 -9.91 16.04 -33.36
CA TYR A 355 -10.42 15.40 -32.12
C TYR A 355 -9.30 15.07 -31.15
N GLU A 356 -8.22 14.45 -31.63
CA GLU A 356 -7.05 14.11 -30.79
C GLU A 356 -6.42 15.36 -30.18
N TYR A 357 -6.27 16.44 -30.96
CA TYR A 357 -5.75 17.73 -30.48
C TYR A 357 -6.63 18.28 -29.34
N ASP A 358 -7.94 18.32 -29.52
CA ASP A 358 -8.89 18.82 -28.52
C ASP A 358 -8.90 17.93 -27.26
N MET A 359 -8.86 16.60 -27.42
CA MET A 359 -8.77 15.63 -26.32
C MET A 359 -7.47 15.81 -25.52
N LEU A 360 -6.32 15.90 -26.17
CA LEU A 360 -5.05 16.15 -25.48
C LEU A 360 -5.03 17.52 -24.79
N GLY A 361 -5.75 18.50 -25.34
CA GLY A 361 -5.93 19.81 -24.73
C GLY A 361 -6.64 19.74 -23.39
N ILE A 362 -7.78 19.05 -23.29
CA ILE A 362 -8.49 18.88 -22.00
C ILE A 362 -7.68 18.03 -21.01
N VAL A 363 -7.03 16.96 -21.46
CA VAL A 363 -6.13 16.14 -20.64
C VAL A 363 -5.04 17.02 -20.02
N SER A 364 -4.32 17.79 -20.83
CA SER A 364 -3.27 18.70 -20.35
C SER A 364 -3.80 19.73 -19.35
N LEU A 365 -5.00 20.26 -19.60
CA LEU A 365 -5.63 21.26 -18.75
C LEU A 365 -6.00 20.71 -17.37
N ILE A 366 -6.54 19.49 -17.31
CA ILE A 366 -6.88 18.80 -16.05
C ILE A 366 -5.60 18.44 -15.28
N LEU A 367 -4.60 17.91 -15.97
CA LEU A 367 -3.36 17.43 -15.34
C LEU A 367 -2.38 18.56 -14.97
N LYS A 368 -2.64 19.81 -15.38
CA LYS A 368 -1.78 20.96 -15.04
C LYS A 368 -1.49 21.12 -13.56
N ASN A 369 -2.38 20.65 -12.71
CA ASN A 369 -2.27 20.73 -11.26
C ASN A 369 -1.78 19.42 -10.59
N GLN A 370 -1.30 18.44 -11.37
CA GLN A 370 -0.74 17.20 -10.84
C GLN A 370 0.44 17.49 -9.88
N GLY A 371 0.53 16.73 -8.78
CA GLY A 371 1.59 16.87 -7.79
C GLY A 371 1.37 17.96 -6.73
N ARG A 372 0.25 18.67 -6.73
CA ARG A 372 -0.13 19.55 -5.62
C ARG A 372 -0.79 18.74 -4.51
N GLU A 373 -0.41 18.99 -3.26
CA GLU A 373 -0.92 18.30 -2.06
C GLU A 373 -2.45 18.18 -1.97
N SER A 374 -3.18 19.07 -2.61
CA SER A 374 -4.64 19.12 -2.53
C SER A 374 -5.36 18.48 -3.71
N ASN A 375 -4.69 17.68 -4.55
CA ASN A 375 -5.29 17.31 -5.84
C ASN A 375 -5.37 15.79 -6.08
N ASN A 376 -6.01 15.07 -5.13
CA ASN A 376 -6.33 13.65 -5.29
C ASN A 376 -7.11 13.36 -6.59
N LEU A 377 -8.06 14.23 -6.95
CA LEU A 377 -8.85 14.08 -8.18
C LEU A 377 -7.98 14.11 -9.43
N THR A 378 -6.94 14.95 -9.47
CA THR A 378 -6.01 14.99 -10.60
C THR A 378 -5.23 13.67 -10.73
N GLN A 379 -4.92 13.00 -9.63
CA GLN A 379 -4.29 11.68 -9.67
C GLN A 379 -5.24 10.63 -10.28
N VAL A 380 -6.51 10.65 -9.90
CA VAL A 380 -7.54 9.76 -10.49
C VAL A 380 -7.64 10.00 -12.00
N PHE A 381 -7.66 11.27 -12.43
CA PHE A 381 -7.67 11.61 -13.85
C PHE A 381 -6.40 11.20 -14.59
N PHE A 382 -5.24 11.32 -13.96
CA PHE A 382 -3.98 10.86 -14.54
C PHE A 382 -4.06 9.36 -14.87
N GLU A 383 -4.49 8.53 -13.94
CA GLU A 383 -4.66 7.09 -14.15
C GLU A 383 -5.73 6.78 -15.20
N TYR A 384 -6.86 7.48 -15.17
CA TYR A 384 -7.89 7.34 -16.19
C TYR A 384 -7.38 7.64 -17.58
N PHE A 385 -6.62 8.74 -17.76
CA PHE A 385 -6.09 9.14 -19.05
C PHE A 385 -4.95 8.24 -19.53
N GLN A 386 -4.14 7.72 -18.64
CA GLN A 386 -3.12 6.72 -18.99
C GLN A 386 -3.72 5.46 -19.63
N LEU A 387 -4.92 5.07 -19.21
CA LEU A 387 -5.63 3.93 -19.78
C LEU A 387 -6.40 4.31 -21.05
N SER A 388 -7.18 5.39 -21.02
CA SER A 388 -8.14 5.71 -22.06
C SER A 388 -7.51 6.35 -23.30
N VAL A 389 -6.55 7.27 -23.12
CA VAL A 389 -5.97 8.04 -24.25
C VAL A 389 -5.22 7.14 -25.23
N PRO A 390 -4.31 6.24 -24.81
CA PRO A 390 -3.63 5.35 -25.74
C PRO A 390 -4.60 4.45 -26.53
N ILE A 391 -5.65 3.94 -25.86
CA ILE A 391 -6.67 3.10 -26.51
C ILE A 391 -7.44 3.90 -27.59
N ILE A 392 -7.80 5.15 -27.29
CA ILE A 392 -8.49 6.01 -28.25
C ILE A 392 -7.60 6.33 -29.47
N ILE A 393 -6.34 6.66 -29.23
CA ILE A 393 -5.37 6.96 -30.30
C ILE A 393 -5.11 5.70 -31.15
N ASP A 394 -4.89 4.55 -30.53
CA ASP A 394 -4.66 3.29 -31.25
C ASP A 394 -5.88 2.90 -32.10
N PHE A 395 -7.09 3.07 -31.55
CA PHE A 395 -8.33 2.85 -32.30
C PHE A 395 -8.39 3.70 -33.57
N PHE A 396 -8.04 4.98 -33.52
CA PHE A 396 -8.06 5.85 -34.71
C PHE A 396 -6.92 5.60 -35.68
N ASN A 397 -5.83 4.97 -35.24
CA ASN A 397 -4.73 4.53 -36.09
C ASN A 397 -5.05 3.23 -36.86
N THR A 398 -6.20 2.62 -36.65
CA THR A 398 -6.62 1.40 -37.35
C THR A 398 -6.82 1.68 -38.83
N LYS A 399 -6.08 0.97 -39.69
CA LYS A 399 -6.19 1.11 -41.16
C LYS A 399 -7.59 0.78 -41.67
N GLY A 400 -8.14 1.65 -42.52
CA GLY A 400 -9.44 1.42 -43.17
C GLY A 400 -10.65 1.69 -42.27
N LEU A 401 -10.50 2.43 -41.18
CA LEU A 401 -11.58 2.86 -40.33
C LEU A 401 -12.66 3.62 -41.12
N LYS A 402 -13.90 3.11 -41.14
CA LYS A 402 -15.03 3.75 -41.82
C LYS A 402 -15.85 4.58 -40.83
N ASN A 403 -16.50 5.66 -41.30
CA ASN A 403 -17.39 6.48 -40.46
C ASN A 403 -16.70 7.12 -39.22
N GLU A 404 -15.51 7.69 -39.42
CA GLU A 404 -14.74 8.37 -38.35
C GLU A 404 -15.59 9.32 -37.52
N LYS A 405 -16.39 10.17 -38.15
CA LYS A 405 -17.28 11.11 -37.42
C LYS A 405 -18.22 10.44 -36.42
N ARG A 406 -18.75 9.25 -36.75
CA ARG A 406 -19.59 8.50 -35.84
C ARG A 406 -18.81 7.95 -34.65
N HIS A 407 -17.60 7.46 -34.92
CA HIS A 407 -16.71 6.93 -33.87
C HIS A 407 -16.22 8.04 -32.96
N ILE A 408 -15.80 9.19 -33.51
CA ILE A 408 -15.44 10.38 -32.75
C ILE A 408 -16.56 10.75 -31.78
N LYS A 409 -17.79 10.92 -32.32
CA LYS A 409 -18.96 11.29 -31.48
C LYS A 409 -19.22 10.29 -30.33
N LYS A 410 -19.07 9.00 -30.60
CA LYS A 410 -19.29 7.95 -29.59
C LYS A 410 -18.19 7.98 -28.51
N LEU A 411 -16.92 8.01 -28.92
CA LEU A 411 -15.79 8.00 -28.00
C LEU A 411 -15.72 9.29 -27.19
N ASP A 412 -15.97 10.43 -27.80
CA ASP A 412 -16.04 11.73 -27.13
C ASP A 412 -17.12 11.75 -26.05
N LYS A 413 -18.31 11.21 -26.36
CA LYS A 413 -19.36 11.06 -25.39
C LYS A 413 -18.95 10.17 -24.21
N MET A 414 -18.36 9.00 -24.48
CA MET A 414 -17.90 8.09 -23.44
C MET A 414 -16.84 8.74 -22.54
N LEU A 415 -15.89 9.47 -23.15
CA LEU A 415 -14.84 10.19 -22.42
C LEU A 415 -15.47 11.26 -21.50
N ILE A 416 -16.39 12.06 -22.00
CA ILE A 416 -17.07 13.13 -21.25
C ILE A 416 -17.94 12.55 -20.14
N ASP A 417 -18.73 11.52 -20.43
CA ASP A 417 -19.61 10.88 -19.44
C ASP A 417 -18.79 10.32 -18.26
N GLU A 418 -17.67 9.67 -18.54
CA GLU A 418 -16.80 9.12 -17.48
C GLU A 418 -16.06 10.21 -16.69
N MET A 419 -15.54 11.25 -17.36
CA MET A 419 -14.95 12.39 -16.65
C MET A 419 -15.95 13.08 -15.73
N ASN A 420 -17.21 13.25 -16.14
CA ASN A 420 -18.26 13.79 -15.27
C ASN A 420 -18.54 12.84 -14.10
N SER A 421 -18.66 11.54 -14.35
CA SER A 421 -18.91 10.54 -13.29
C SER A 421 -17.81 10.58 -12.21
N ILE A 422 -16.55 10.66 -12.60
CA ILE A 422 -15.41 10.80 -11.68
C ILE A 422 -15.55 12.08 -10.82
N CYS A 423 -15.85 13.22 -11.47
CA CYS A 423 -16.03 14.49 -10.76
C CYS A 423 -17.22 14.43 -9.81
N ASP A 424 -18.36 13.90 -10.24
CA ASP A 424 -19.57 13.86 -9.44
C ASP A 424 -19.37 13.02 -8.18
N MET A 425 -18.81 11.82 -8.33
CA MET A 425 -18.52 10.95 -7.18
C MET A 425 -17.59 11.65 -6.18
N TYR A 426 -16.53 12.31 -6.64
CA TYR A 426 -15.60 12.98 -5.76
C TYR A 426 -16.23 14.21 -5.07
N ILE A 427 -16.94 15.05 -5.82
CA ILE A 427 -17.59 16.26 -5.32
C ILE A 427 -18.67 15.93 -4.31
N ASP A 428 -19.57 14.99 -4.63
CA ASP A 428 -20.71 14.65 -3.79
C ASP A 428 -20.27 14.11 -2.43
N ASN A 429 -19.29 13.18 -2.41
CA ASN A 429 -18.75 12.63 -1.16
C ASN A 429 -18.03 13.69 -0.33
N LEU A 430 -17.24 14.56 -0.96
CA LEU A 430 -16.49 15.60 -0.24
C LEU A 430 -17.42 16.70 0.31
N ASP A 431 -18.41 17.10 -0.48
CA ASP A 431 -19.41 18.11 -0.08
C ASP A 431 -20.32 17.60 1.05
N GLU A 432 -20.77 16.33 0.98
CA GLU A 432 -21.52 15.69 2.06
C GLU A 432 -20.70 15.64 3.35
N PHE A 433 -19.45 15.23 3.27
CA PHE A 433 -18.56 15.18 4.43
C PHE A 433 -18.37 16.57 5.06
N ILE A 434 -18.09 17.60 4.24
CA ILE A 434 -17.88 18.97 4.71
C ILE A 434 -19.16 19.51 5.38
N LYS A 435 -20.35 19.26 4.82
CA LYS A 435 -21.63 19.71 5.38
C LYS A 435 -21.97 19.05 6.71
N THR A 436 -21.56 17.79 6.89
CA THR A 436 -21.93 17.01 8.08
C THR A 436 -20.96 17.17 9.25
N ARG A 437 -19.70 17.51 8.98
CA ARG A 437 -18.61 17.48 9.98
C ARG A 437 -17.80 18.78 10.10
N CYS A 438 -17.97 19.72 9.22
CA CYS A 438 -17.23 20.95 9.17
C CYS A 438 -18.12 22.19 9.17
#